data_94aa45f4042781cc256a8c42099c3a66
#
_entry.id   94aa45f4042781cc256a8c42099c3a66
#
_cell.length_a   1.000
_cell.length_b   1.000
_cell.length_c   1.000
_cell.angle_alpha   90.00
_cell.angle_beta   90.00
_cell.angle_gamma   90.00
#
_symmetry.space_group_name_H-M   'P 1'
#
loop_
_entity.id
_entity.type
_entity.pdbx_description
1 polymer ?
#
loop_
_entity_poly.entity_id
_entity_poly.type
_entity_poly.pdbx_seq_one_letter_code
_entity_poly.pdbx_strand_id
1 'polypeptide(L)'
;FKKRAYDKIIKLIENYDGEITGSENFKGIKGIGPKILEKVDTIIAEEEPEMDSVNSEIKINEDLLRITGIGPVRAKDLASKGYTLERILTEYKNGKLDESLFTHHILIGIKYFHDIEKRIPRVEIKDMETYMSDVLIDNVDKKLRIQICGSYRREKAESGDIDVLVYSNKRTGTKIPTNEEIFERVIEQFTLDEFIVDSLTPNVNKTKFMGVCRYTKGYPVRRI
;
A
#
# COMPACT_ATOMS: atom_id res chain seq x y z
N PHE A 1 -2.74 13.16 -16.52
CA PHE A 1 -2.28 13.51 -17.89
C PHE A 1 -1.25 12.50 -18.41
N LYS A 2 -0.18 12.15 -17.66
CA LYS A 2 0.89 11.24 -18.13
C LYS A 2 0.38 9.84 -18.50
N LYS A 3 -0.47 9.22 -17.66
CA LYS A 3 -1.02 7.88 -17.92
C LYS A 3 -1.76 7.80 -19.26
N ARG A 4 -2.62 8.77 -19.57
CA ARG A 4 -3.38 8.80 -20.84
C ARG A 4 -2.51 8.85 -22.09
N ALA A 5 -1.34 9.50 -22.00
CA ALA A 5 -0.42 9.60 -23.14
C ALA A 5 0.30 8.25 -23.37
N TYR A 6 0.69 7.54 -22.30
CA TYR A 6 1.24 6.19 -22.41
C TYR A 6 0.19 5.17 -22.88
N ASP A 7 -1.02 5.20 -22.33
CA ASP A 7 -2.11 4.31 -22.77
C ASP A 7 -2.42 4.52 -24.28
N LYS A 8 -2.23 5.75 -24.76
CA LYS A 8 -2.44 6.05 -26.19
C LYS A 8 -1.34 5.49 -27.07
N ILE A 9 -0.06 5.65 -26.70
CA ILE A 9 1.04 5.12 -27.50
C ILE A 9 1.02 3.58 -27.51
N ILE A 10 0.70 2.93 -26.40
CA ILE A 10 0.54 1.49 -26.30
C ILE A 10 -0.50 0.99 -27.31
N LYS A 11 -1.69 1.60 -27.34
CA LYS A 11 -2.73 1.26 -28.31
C LYS A 11 -2.32 1.48 -29.75
N LEU A 12 -1.51 2.50 -30.01
CA LEU A 12 -1.00 2.76 -31.35
C LEU A 12 0.02 1.68 -31.77
N ILE A 13 0.88 1.25 -30.86
CA ILE A 13 1.84 0.18 -31.07
C ILE A 13 1.11 -1.14 -31.31
N GLU A 14 0.13 -1.50 -30.47
CA GLU A 14 -0.67 -2.73 -30.56
C GLU A 14 -1.46 -2.83 -31.88
N ASN A 15 -1.87 -1.69 -32.48
CA ASN A 15 -2.65 -1.63 -33.69
C ASN A 15 -1.83 -1.15 -34.91
N TYR A 16 -0.50 -1.12 -34.79
CA TYR A 16 0.37 -0.71 -35.89
C TYR A 16 0.57 -1.86 -36.87
N ASP A 17 0.21 -1.62 -38.13
CA ASP A 17 0.26 -2.64 -39.19
C ASP A 17 1.60 -2.51 -39.92
N GLY A 18 2.66 -3.12 -39.39
CA GLY A 18 3.99 -3.09 -39.94
C GLY A 18 5.10 -3.17 -38.87
N GLU A 19 6.34 -3.13 -39.33
CA GLU A 19 7.51 -3.10 -38.46
C GLU A 19 7.74 -1.68 -37.89
N ILE A 20 7.90 -1.57 -36.57
CA ILE A 20 8.20 -0.31 -35.91
C ILE A 20 9.72 -0.16 -35.82
N THR A 21 10.29 0.68 -36.64
CA THR A 21 11.73 0.91 -36.75
C THR A 21 12.23 2.11 -35.95
N GLY A 22 11.33 2.93 -35.42
CA GLY A 22 11.67 4.11 -34.63
C GLY A 22 10.47 4.96 -34.25
N SER A 23 10.73 6.02 -33.51
CA SER A 23 9.70 6.98 -33.09
C SER A 23 9.07 7.75 -34.27
N GLU A 24 9.72 7.76 -35.42
CA GLU A 24 9.23 8.40 -36.64
C GLU A 24 7.84 7.87 -37.04
N ASN A 25 7.55 6.59 -36.75
CA ASN A 25 6.27 5.95 -37.00
C ASN A 25 5.11 6.61 -36.23
N PHE A 26 5.41 7.36 -35.16
CA PHE A 26 4.43 7.99 -34.27
C PHE A 26 4.55 9.51 -34.22
N LYS A 27 5.42 10.12 -35.04
CA LYS A 27 5.65 11.56 -35.07
C LYS A 27 4.41 12.30 -35.59
N GLY A 28 4.09 13.42 -34.95
CA GLY A 28 2.93 14.24 -35.34
C GLY A 28 1.58 13.76 -34.79
N ILE A 29 1.51 12.65 -34.08
CA ILE A 29 0.26 12.17 -33.50
C ILE A 29 -0.09 13.02 -32.26
N LYS A 30 -1.26 13.67 -32.31
CA LYS A 30 -1.75 14.52 -31.22
C LYS A 30 -1.77 13.80 -29.89
N GLY A 31 -1.01 14.30 -28.90
CA GLY A 31 -0.90 13.75 -27.55
C GLY A 31 0.28 12.81 -27.33
N ILE A 32 1.10 12.58 -28.36
CA ILE A 32 2.41 11.93 -28.28
C ILE A 32 3.47 13.04 -28.31
N GLY A 33 4.11 13.30 -27.20
CA GLY A 33 5.12 14.35 -27.08
C GLY A 33 6.57 13.83 -27.22
N PRO A 34 7.55 14.74 -27.35
CA PRO A 34 8.96 14.37 -27.59
C PRO A 34 9.51 13.33 -26.61
N LYS A 35 9.17 13.44 -25.33
CA LYS A 35 9.63 12.49 -24.28
C LYS A 35 9.12 11.06 -24.47
N ILE A 36 7.98 10.88 -25.13
CA ILE A 36 7.45 9.55 -25.42
C ILE A 36 8.14 9.00 -26.65
N LEU A 37 8.38 9.84 -27.68
CA LEU A 37 9.11 9.48 -28.87
C LEU A 37 10.56 9.06 -28.54
N GLU A 38 11.26 9.86 -27.73
CA GLU A 38 12.59 9.55 -27.23
C GLU A 38 12.62 8.19 -26.49
N LYS A 39 11.60 7.88 -25.71
CA LYS A 39 11.50 6.60 -25.02
C LYS A 39 11.26 5.42 -25.96
N VAL A 40 10.51 5.62 -27.03
CA VAL A 40 10.34 4.61 -28.10
C VAL A 40 11.67 4.34 -28.77
N ASP A 41 12.41 5.38 -29.16
CA ASP A 41 13.74 5.23 -29.77
C ASP A 41 14.73 4.54 -28.83
N THR A 42 14.71 4.87 -27.53
CA THR A 42 15.54 4.20 -26.53
C THR A 42 15.25 2.72 -26.44
N ILE A 43 13.96 2.33 -26.45
CA ILE A 43 13.55 0.92 -26.38
C ILE A 43 13.96 0.16 -27.64
N ILE A 44 13.88 0.78 -28.82
CA ILE A 44 14.26 0.15 -30.09
C ILE A 44 15.77 0.08 -30.26
N ALA A 45 16.51 1.08 -29.77
CA ALA A 45 17.98 1.15 -29.83
C ALA A 45 18.68 0.27 -28.75
N GLU A 46 17.99 -0.10 -27.69
CA GLU A 46 18.44 -1.16 -26.80
C GLU A 46 18.36 -2.45 -27.58
N GLU A 47 19.50 -2.89 -28.18
CA GLU A 47 19.67 -4.25 -28.72
C GLU A 47 19.05 -5.22 -27.70
N GLU A 48 18.20 -6.17 -28.15
CA GLU A 48 17.47 -7.09 -27.28
C GLU A 48 18.37 -7.58 -26.14
N PRO A 49 18.18 -7.08 -24.89
CA PRO A 49 18.83 -7.71 -23.76
C PRO A 49 18.26 -9.12 -23.73
N GLU A 50 19.09 -10.12 -23.49
CA GLU A 50 18.68 -11.51 -23.42
C GLU A 50 17.37 -11.58 -22.64
N MET A 51 16.30 -11.97 -23.30
CA MET A 51 14.89 -11.81 -22.83
C MET A 51 14.69 -12.40 -21.44
N ASP A 52 15.54 -13.35 -21.05
CA ASP A 52 15.55 -13.97 -19.73
C ASP A 52 16.09 -13.06 -18.61
N SER A 53 17.08 -12.22 -18.90
CA SER A 53 17.65 -11.29 -17.90
C SER A 53 16.71 -10.13 -17.62
N VAL A 54 16.09 -9.54 -18.62
CA VAL A 54 15.10 -8.46 -18.47
C VAL A 54 13.85 -8.96 -17.76
N ASN A 55 13.35 -10.13 -18.11
CA ASN A 55 12.21 -10.73 -17.46
C ASN A 55 12.51 -11.06 -15.98
N SER A 56 13.73 -11.49 -15.66
CA SER A 56 14.15 -11.75 -14.29
C SER A 56 14.24 -10.45 -13.46
N GLU A 57 14.81 -9.38 -14.01
CA GLU A 57 14.86 -8.07 -13.33
C GLU A 57 13.48 -7.45 -13.12
N ILE A 58 12.60 -7.54 -14.12
CA ILE A 58 11.21 -7.07 -14.00
C ILE A 58 10.51 -7.83 -12.88
N LYS A 59 10.63 -9.16 -12.86
CA LYS A 59 10.03 -10.01 -11.83
C LYS A 59 10.57 -9.72 -10.43
N ILE A 60 11.88 -9.55 -10.27
CA ILE A 60 12.49 -9.19 -8.98
C ILE A 60 11.93 -7.86 -8.47
N ASN A 61 11.79 -6.87 -9.35
CA ASN A 61 11.23 -5.57 -8.98
C ASN A 61 9.75 -5.67 -8.61
N GLU A 62 8.95 -6.48 -9.32
CA GLU A 62 7.54 -6.72 -9.01
C GLU A 62 7.37 -7.42 -7.67
N ASP A 63 8.17 -8.45 -7.38
CA ASP A 63 8.14 -9.14 -6.10
C ASP A 63 8.49 -8.22 -4.92
N LEU A 64 9.47 -7.34 -5.08
CA LEU A 64 9.82 -6.36 -4.05
C LEU A 64 8.69 -5.35 -3.78
N LEU A 65 7.89 -5.00 -4.79
CA LEU A 65 6.72 -4.12 -4.64
C LEU A 65 5.62 -4.71 -3.76
N ARG A 66 5.63 -6.01 -3.53
CA ARG A 66 4.68 -6.68 -2.62
C ARG A 66 4.91 -6.31 -1.17
N ILE A 67 6.14 -5.90 -0.79
CA ILE A 67 6.44 -5.44 0.56
C ILE A 67 5.81 -4.05 0.77
N THR A 68 4.93 -3.94 1.74
CA THR A 68 4.32 -2.66 2.12
C THR A 68 5.39 -1.61 2.42
N GLY A 69 5.31 -0.44 1.77
CA GLY A 69 6.28 0.63 1.90
C GLY A 69 7.38 0.64 0.85
N ILE A 70 7.55 -0.41 0.04
CA ILE A 70 8.48 -0.41 -1.09
C ILE A 70 7.74 0.07 -2.35
N GLY A 71 8.16 1.22 -2.86
CA GLY A 71 7.72 1.74 -4.16
C GLY A 71 8.71 1.41 -5.28
N PRO A 72 8.38 1.73 -6.56
CA PRO A 72 9.19 1.36 -7.73
C PRO A 72 10.66 1.79 -7.65
N VAL A 73 10.90 3.01 -7.19
CA VAL A 73 12.27 3.56 -7.05
C VAL A 73 13.08 2.74 -6.04
N ARG A 74 12.46 2.42 -4.91
CA ARG A 74 13.12 1.64 -3.86
C ARG A 74 13.32 0.18 -4.25
N ALA A 75 12.36 -0.41 -4.95
CA ALA A 75 12.48 -1.76 -5.49
C ALA A 75 13.68 -1.87 -6.44
N LYS A 76 13.84 -0.90 -7.34
CA LYS A 76 14.98 -0.85 -8.27
C LYS A 76 16.33 -0.68 -7.52
N ASP A 77 16.39 0.20 -6.53
CA ASP A 77 17.61 0.40 -5.70
C ASP A 77 17.97 -0.88 -4.94
N LEU A 78 17.02 -1.55 -4.33
CA LEU A 78 17.24 -2.82 -3.61
C LEU A 78 17.67 -3.94 -4.55
N ALA A 79 17.01 -4.06 -5.71
CA ALA A 79 17.37 -5.06 -6.72
C ALA A 79 18.82 -4.85 -7.23
N SER A 80 19.23 -3.61 -7.50
CA SER A 80 20.61 -3.29 -7.91
C SER A 80 21.67 -3.65 -6.86
N LYS A 81 21.27 -3.75 -5.59
CA LYS A 81 22.11 -4.21 -4.46
C LYS A 81 21.99 -5.73 -4.23
N GLY A 82 21.33 -6.45 -5.13
CA GLY A 82 21.16 -7.89 -5.07
C GLY A 82 20.14 -8.36 -4.04
N TYR A 83 19.23 -7.48 -3.59
CA TYR A 83 18.11 -7.89 -2.73
C TYR A 83 16.96 -8.44 -3.58
N THR A 84 16.47 -9.61 -3.19
CA THR A 84 15.22 -10.20 -3.66
C THR A 84 14.23 -10.28 -2.50
N LEU A 85 12.95 -10.49 -2.79
CA LEU A 85 11.94 -10.69 -1.76
C LEU A 85 12.32 -11.85 -0.82
N GLU A 86 12.70 -12.98 -1.39
CA GLU A 86 13.09 -14.17 -0.62
C GLU A 86 14.30 -13.91 0.28
N ARG A 87 15.32 -13.23 -0.25
CA ARG A 87 16.50 -12.84 0.52
C ARG A 87 16.13 -11.96 1.71
N ILE A 88 15.34 -10.91 1.48
CA ILE A 88 14.89 -10.00 2.55
C ILE A 88 14.14 -10.74 3.64
N LEU A 89 13.16 -11.57 3.28
CA LEU A 89 12.39 -12.33 4.25
C LEU A 89 13.23 -13.35 5.03
N THR A 90 14.17 -14.00 4.35
CA THR A 90 15.07 -14.98 4.96
C THR A 90 16.07 -14.30 5.90
N GLU A 91 16.69 -13.22 5.48
CA GLU A 91 17.63 -12.46 6.32
C GLU A 91 16.93 -11.86 7.53
N TYR A 92 15.72 -11.31 7.36
CA TYR A 92 14.91 -10.81 8.49
C TYR A 92 14.58 -11.91 9.50
N LYS A 93 14.09 -13.07 9.04
CA LYS A 93 13.77 -14.22 9.90
C LYS A 93 14.98 -14.71 10.70
N ASN A 94 16.17 -14.62 10.11
CA ASN A 94 17.42 -15.08 10.73
C ASN A 94 18.13 -13.98 11.54
N GLY A 95 17.57 -12.78 11.67
CA GLY A 95 18.19 -11.65 12.36
C GLY A 95 19.46 -11.14 11.68
N LYS A 96 19.59 -11.31 10.35
CA LYS A 96 20.77 -10.94 9.55
C LYS A 96 20.50 -9.79 8.59
N LEU A 97 19.25 -9.30 8.50
CA LEU A 97 18.90 -8.18 7.64
C LEU A 97 19.57 -6.91 8.15
N ASP A 98 20.23 -6.17 7.26
CA ASP A 98 20.70 -4.82 7.57
C ASP A 98 19.49 -3.86 7.61
N GLU A 99 18.92 -3.71 8.79
CA GLU A 99 17.73 -2.87 9.01
C GLU A 99 17.97 -1.39 8.70
N SER A 100 19.23 -0.92 8.71
CA SER A 100 19.58 0.48 8.39
C SER A 100 19.22 0.87 6.95
N LEU A 101 19.11 -0.11 6.09
CA LEU A 101 18.68 0.08 4.70
C LEU A 101 17.18 0.27 4.54
N PHE A 102 16.38 0.06 5.57
CA PHE A 102 14.92 0.05 5.49
C PHE A 102 14.30 1.08 6.42
N THR A 103 13.26 1.74 5.95
CA THR A 103 12.48 2.64 6.82
C THR A 103 11.63 1.82 7.79
N HIS A 104 11.24 2.41 8.92
CA HIS A 104 10.32 1.80 9.87
C HIS A 104 9.07 1.19 9.19
N HIS A 105 8.46 1.92 8.26
CA HIS A 105 7.31 1.46 7.49
C HIS A 105 7.61 0.16 6.72
N ILE A 106 8.77 0.08 6.08
CA ILE A 106 9.17 -1.12 5.32
C ILE A 106 9.46 -2.28 6.26
N LEU A 107 10.11 -2.03 7.41
CA LEU A 107 10.37 -3.07 8.42
C LEU A 107 9.08 -3.68 8.96
N ILE A 108 8.05 -2.88 9.21
CA ILE A 108 6.72 -3.39 9.57
C ILE A 108 6.11 -4.20 8.41
N GLY A 109 6.26 -3.74 7.17
CA GLY A 109 5.84 -4.47 5.97
C GLY A 109 6.52 -5.84 5.82
N ILE A 110 7.82 -5.93 6.15
CA ILE A 110 8.60 -7.19 6.14
C ILE A 110 8.13 -8.09 7.30
N LYS A 111 8.03 -7.55 8.50
CA LYS A 111 7.62 -8.27 9.72
C LYS A 111 6.28 -9.00 9.56
N TYR A 112 5.32 -8.34 8.94
CA TYR A 112 3.96 -8.86 8.77
C TYR A 112 3.63 -9.25 7.31
N PHE A 113 4.66 -9.45 6.47
CA PHE A 113 4.52 -9.68 5.03
C PHE A 113 3.46 -10.75 4.70
N HIS A 114 3.60 -11.95 5.26
CA HIS A 114 2.73 -13.08 4.96
C HIS A 114 1.28 -12.89 5.38
N ASP A 115 1.03 -12.04 6.37
CA ASP A 115 -0.32 -11.73 6.83
C ASP A 115 -0.95 -10.60 6.02
N ILE A 116 -0.16 -9.57 5.70
CA ILE A 116 -0.61 -8.40 4.92
C ILE A 116 -0.94 -8.76 3.47
N GLU A 117 -0.27 -9.76 2.88
CA GLU A 117 -0.58 -10.23 1.54
C GLU A 117 -1.94 -10.92 1.43
N LYS A 118 -2.42 -11.50 2.51
CA LYS A 118 -3.72 -12.19 2.51
C LYS A 118 -4.85 -11.18 2.43
N ARG A 119 -5.75 -11.41 1.51
CA ARG A 119 -6.99 -10.62 1.43
C ARG A 119 -7.80 -10.80 2.70
N ILE A 120 -8.52 -9.77 3.08
CA ILE A 120 -9.35 -9.73 4.28
C ILE A 120 -10.79 -10.05 3.88
N PRO A 121 -11.36 -11.19 4.30
CA PRO A 121 -12.75 -11.51 4.01
C PRO A 121 -13.71 -10.47 4.60
N ARG A 122 -14.77 -10.18 3.88
CA ARG A 122 -15.77 -9.19 4.32
C ARG A 122 -16.36 -9.49 5.71
N VAL A 123 -16.56 -10.78 6.02
CA VAL A 123 -17.08 -11.21 7.33
C VAL A 123 -16.12 -10.84 8.46
N GLU A 124 -14.81 -11.03 8.27
CA GLU A 124 -13.79 -10.65 9.24
C GLU A 124 -13.82 -9.14 9.54
N ILE A 125 -13.95 -8.30 8.48
CA ILE A 125 -14.06 -6.84 8.65
C ILE A 125 -15.33 -6.46 9.42
N LYS A 126 -16.44 -7.16 9.18
CA LYS A 126 -17.68 -6.93 9.91
C LYS A 126 -17.55 -7.24 11.40
N ASP A 127 -16.88 -8.32 11.75
CA ASP A 127 -16.63 -8.69 13.14
C ASP A 127 -15.73 -7.65 13.82
N MET A 128 -14.67 -7.19 13.12
CA MET A 128 -13.82 -6.09 13.58
C MET A 128 -14.59 -4.77 13.74
N GLU A 129 -15.52 -4.45 12.84
CA GLU A 129 -16.38 -3.26 12.94
C GLU A 129 -17.21 -3.28 14.22
N THR A 130 -17.82 -4.42 14.52
CA THR A 130 -18.60 -4.62 15.74
C THR A 130 -17.72 -4.43 16.97
N TYR A 131 -16.59 -5.13 17.04
CA TYR A 131 -15.63 -5.00 18.12
C TYR A 131 -15.17 -3.56 18.34
N MET A 132 -14.71 -2.89 17.28
CA MET A 132 -14.27 -1.49 17.39
C MET A 132 -15.39 -0.56 17.85
N SER A 133 -16.62 -0.78 17.40
CA SER A 133 -17.78 0.02 17.81
C SER A 133 -18.07 -0.12 19.29
N ASP A 134 -18.05 -1.34 19.81
CA ASP A 134 -18.32 -1.64 21.20
C ASP A 134 -17.23 -1.02 22.10
N VAL A 135 -15.96 -1.23 21.76
CA VAL A 135 -14.82 -0.65 22.49
C VAL A 135 -14.90 0.88 22.54
N LEU A 136 -15.23 1.55 21.43
CA LEU A 136 -15.33 3.01 21.39
C LEU A 136 -16.47 3.54 22.25
N ILE A 137 -17.62 2.89 22.21
CA ILE A 137 -18.80 3.29 22.96
C ILE A 137 -18.59 3.08 24.45
N ASP A 138 -18.00 1.97 24.85
CA ASP A 138 -17.86 1.60 26.25
C ASP A 138 -16.68 2.30 26.94
N ASN A 139 -15.55 2.47 26.23
CA ASN A 139 -14.31 2.90 26.86
C ASN A 139 -13.85 4.31 26.46
N VAL A 140 -14.35 4.89 25.37
CA VAL A 140 -13.89 6.22 24.93
C VAL A 140 -14.99 7.27 25.01
N ASP A 141 -16.05 7.18 24.21
CA ASP A 141 -17.18 8.11 24.24
C ASP A 141 -18.42 7.47 23.57
N LYS A 142 -19.53 7.40 24.30
CA LYS A 142 -20.82 6.85 23.84
C LYS A 142 -21.39 7.51 22.57
N LYS A 143 -20.88 8.71 22.21
CA LYS A 143 -21.30 9.44 21.01
C LYS A 143 -20.45 9.11 19.79
N LEU A 144 -19.36 8.37 19.95
CA LEU A 144 -18.54 7.93 18.83
C LEU A 144 -19.25 6.88 18.02
N ARG A 145 -18.99 6.92 16.75
CA ARG A 145 -19.44 5.95 15.76
C ARG A 145 -18.28 5.65 14.83
N ILE A 146 -18.27 4.46 14.25
CA ILE A 146 -17.37 4.10 13.17
C ILE A 146 -18.14 3.79 11.91
N GLN A 147 -17.44 3.93 10.80
CA GLN A 147 -17.90 3.48 9.50
C GLN A 147 -16.71 2.89 8.74
N ILE A 148 -16.82 1.66 8.31
CA ILE A 148 -15.84 1.07 7.43
C ILE A 148 -16.05 1.62 6.02
N CYS A 149 -14.97 2.11 5.45
CA CYS A 149 -14.92 2.78 4.15
C CYS A 149 -14.25 1.91 3.06
N GLY A 150 -13.58 2.52 2.12
CA GLY A 150 -12.76 1.87 1.10
C GLY A 150 -13.48 0.81 0.27
N SER A 151 -12.80 -0.30 0.04
CA SER A 151 -13.32 -1.44 -0.73
C SER A 151 -14.50 -2.13 -0.05
N TYR A 152 -14.51 -2.18 1.29
CA TYR A 152 -15.63 -2.72 2.06
C TYR A 152 -16.93 -1.96 1.79
N ARG A 153 -16.91 -0.61 1.82
CA ARG A 153 -18.08 0.20 1.51
C ARG A 153 -18.56 0.03 0.07
N ARG A 154 -17.65 -0.28 -0.86
CA ARG A 154 -17.97 -0.60 -2.26
C ARG A 154 -18.41 -2.05 -2.47
N GLU A 155 -18.78 -2.76 -1.41
CA GLU A 155 -19.34 -4.11 -1.42
C GLU A 155 -18.42 -5.18 -2.04
N LYS A 156 -17.10 -4.97 -2.01
CA LYS A 156 -16.16 -6.01 -2.43
C LYS A 156 -16.20 -7.19 -1.44
N ALA A 157 -16.11 -8.41 -1.98
CA ALA A 157 -16.09 -9.64 -1.17
C ALA A 157 -14.88 -9.68 -0.23
N GLU A 158 -13.77 -9.06 -0.66
CA GLU A 158 -12.51 -9.00 0.07
C GLU A 158 -11.86 -7.62 -0.04
N SER A 159 -11.09 -7.26 0.96
CA SER A 159 -10.32 -5.99 1.03
C SER A 159 -8.82 -6.25 1.17
N GLY A 160 -8.00 -5.27 0.83
CA GLY A 160 -6.55 -5.30 1.08
C GLY A 160 -6.17 -4.63 2.39
N ASP A 161 -7.03 -3.76 2.90
CA ASP A 161 -6.87 -2.96 4.09
C ASP A 161 -8.24 -2.62 4.70
N ILE A 162 -8.24 -2.06 5.89
CA ILE A 162 -9.45 -1.67 6.62
C ILE A 162 -9.44 -0.15 6.78
N ASP A 163 -10.18 0.54 5.92
CA ASP A 163 -10.36 1.99 6.04
C ASP A 163 -11.44 2.31 7.06
N VAL A 164 -11.09 2.89 8.19
CA VAL A 164 -12.00 3.21 9.28
C VAL A 164 -12.18 4.72 9.42
N LEU A 165 -13.42 5.18 9.37
CA LEU A 165 -13.79 6.55 9.72
C LEU A 165 -14.40 6.57 11.11
N VAL A 166 -13.76 7.28 12.04
CA VAL A 166 -14.31 7.55 13.37
C VAL A 166 -14.96 8.93 13.33
N TYR A 167 -16.22 9.01 13.76
CA TYR A 167 -16.97 10.26 13.78
C TYR A 167 -17.90 10.34 14.99
N SER A 168 -18.36 11.53 15.32
CA SER A 168 -19.38 11.70 16.36
C SER A 168 -20.48 12.62 15.87
N ASN A 169 -21.69 12.39 16.36
CA ASN A 169 -22.79 13.34 16.25
C ASN A 169 -22.48 14.59 17.10
N LYS A 170 -23.26 15.67 16.91
CA LYS A 170 -23.08 16.95 17.61
C LYS A 170 -22.74 16.75 19.08
N ARG A 171 -21.60 17.28 19.51
CA ARG A 171 -21.19 17.36 20.90
C ARG A 171 -21.71 18.65 21.48
N THR A 172 -22.37 18.54 22.64
CA THR A 172 -22.89 19.67 23.40
C THR A 172 -22.32 19.60 24.79
N GLY A 173 -21.87 20.74 25.34
CA GLY A 173 -21.32 20.85 26.69
C GLY A 173 -20.30 21.97 26.79
N THR A 174 -19.91 22.31 28.02
CA THR A 174 -18.97 23.41 28.34
C THR A 174 -17.50 23.04 28.17
N LYS A 175 -17.15 21.74 28.16
CA LYS A 175 -15.81 21.21 27.87
C LYS A 175 -15.95 20.12 26.83
N ILE A 176 -15.78 20.48 25.56
CA ILE A 176 -15.82 19.55 24.43
C ILE A 176 -14.37 19.21 24.08
N PRO A 177 -13.92 17.94 24.20
CA PRO A 177 -12.60 17.56 23.77
C PRO A 177 -12.45 17.77 22.24
N THR A 178 -11.26 18.14 21.83
CA THR A 178 -10.93 18.34 20.41
C THR A 178 -10.98 17.01 19.67
N ASN A 179 -11.05 17.06 18.35
CA ASN A 179 -10.97 15.82 17.54
C ASN A 179 -9.62 15.12 17.73
N GLU A 180 -8.56 15.88 17.96
CA GLU A 180 -7.21 15.37 18.24
C GLU A 180 -7.17 14.57 19.54
N GLU A 181 -7.66 15.14 20.63
CA GLU A 181 -7.71 14.47 21.95
C GLU A 181 -8.53 13.18 21.92
N ILE A 182 -9.61 13.18 21.15
CA ILE A 182 -10.43 11.97 21.02
C ILE A 182 -9.72 10.92 20.18
N PHE A 183 -9.14 11.35 19.09
CA PHE A 183 -8.43 10.43 18.22
C PHE A 183 -7.25 9.76 18.95
N GLU A 184 -6.51 10.52 19.74
CA GLU A 184 -5.43 10.03 20.60
C GLU A 184 -5.95 8.96 21.57
N ARG A 185 -7.07 9.24 22.27
CA ARG A 185 -7.71 8.26 23.17
C ARG A 185 -8.20 7.00 22.45
N VAL A 186 -8.70 7.13 21.21
CA VAL A 186 -9.11 6.00 20.38
C VAL A 186 -7.90 5.10 20.07
N ILE A 187 -6.80 5.69 19.63
CA ILE A 187 -5.59 4.93 19.32
C ILE A 187 -4.98 4.30 20.58
N GLU A 188 -4.94 5.05 21.67
CA GLU A 188 -4.47 4.54 22.95
C GLU A 188 -5.30 3.34 23.42
N GLN A 189 -6.64 3.43 23.38
CA GLN A 189 -7.52 2.33 23.77
C GLN A 189 -7.30 1.09 22.93
N PHE A 190 -7.27 1.20 21.59
CA PHE A 190 -7.02 0.05 20.71
C PHE A 190 -5.61 -0.53 20.86
N THR A 191 -4.64 0.27 21.31
CA THR A 191 -3.30 -0.20 21.63
C THR A 191 -3.28 -0.96 22.95
N LEU A 192 -3.99 -0.47 23.98
CA LEU A 192 -4.15 -1.14 25.28
C LEU A 192 -4.84 -2.51 25.14
N ASP A 193 -5.82 -2.59 24.25
CA ASP A 193 -6.54 -3.82 23.93
C ASP A 193 -5.76 -4.80 23.04
N GLU A 194 -4.51 -4.48 22.68
CA GLU A 194 -3.68 -5.25 21.74
C GLU A 194 -4.31 -5.41 20.34
N PHE A 195 -5.35 -4.64 20.03
CA PHE A 195 -5.96 -4.61 18.71
C PHE A 195 -5.03 -3.93 17.69
N ILE A 196 -4.49 -2.74 18.00
CA ILE A 196 -3.39 -2.15 17.25
C ILE A 196 -2.10 -2.84 17.69
N VAL A 197 -1.42 -3.48 16.75
CA VAL A 197 -0.21 -4.29 17.00
C VAL A 197 1.06 -3.50 16.72
N ASP A 198 1.00 -2.62 15.69
CA ASP A 198 2.16 -1.83 15.29
C ASP A 198 1.72 -0.60 14.46
N SER A 199 2.56 0.42 14.40
CA SER A 199 2.30 1.64 13.64
C SER A 199 3.20 1.72 12.41
N LEU A 200 2.61 2.00 11.24
CA LEU A 200 3.36 2.22 10.00
C LEU A 200 4.01 3.62 9.97
N THR A 201 3.51 4.55 10.77
CA THR A 201 4.02 5.92 10.86
C THR A 201 4.49 6.23 12.27
N PRO A 202 5.76 6.66 12.48
CA PRO A 202 6.30 6.91 13.81
C PRO A 202 5.63 8.09 14.53
N ASN A 203 5.06 9.03 13.79
CA ASN A 203 4.31 10.15 14.35
C ASN A 203 2.86 10.08 13.88
N VAL A 204 1.98 9.86 14.82
CA VAL A 204 0.54 9.93 14.56
C VAL A 204 0.22 11.36 14.13
N ASN A 205 -0.23 11.52 12.89
CA ASN A 205 -0.90 12.76 12.53
C ASN A 205 -2.15 12.83 13.41
N LYS A 206 -2.37 13.96 14.08
CA LYS A 206 -3.38 14.15 15.13
C LYS A 206 -4.82 13.72 14.78
N THR A 207 -5.07 13.35 13.52
CA THR A 207 -6.39 12.92 13.02
C THR A 207 -6.33 11.73 12.05
N LYS A 208 -5.13 11.16 11.83
CA LYS A 208 -4.95 10.02 10.93
C LYS A 208 -3.92 9.04 11.50
N PHE A 209 -4.28 7.78 11.52
CA PHE A 209 -3.42 6.66 11.86
C PHE A 209 -3.25 5.75 10.66
N MET A 210 -2.09 5.17 10.53
CA MET A 210 -1.81 4.07 9.60
C MET A 210 -0.99 3.03 10.35
N GLY A 211 -1.51 1.84 10.44
CA GLY A 211 -0.88 0.79 11.21
C GLY A 211 -1.32 -0.60 10.80
N VAL A 212 -1.07 -1.52 11.68
CA VAL A 212 -1.53 -2.90 11.58
C VAL A 212 -2.28 -3.29 12.84
N CYS A 213 -3.36 -4.03 12.64
CA CYS A 213 -4.22 -4.51 13.72
C CYS A 213 -4.38 -6.03 13.66
N ARG A 214 -4.86 -6.60 14.75
CA ARG A 214 -5.23 -8.01 14.85
C ARG A 214 -6.54 -8.13 15.63
N TYR A 215 -7.52 -8.79 15.03
CA TYR A 215 -8.84 -8.95 15.65
C TYR A 215 -8.75 -9.67 17.01
N THR A 216 -8.07 -10.80 17.03
CA THR A 216 -7.80 -11.57 18.25
C THR A 216 -6.58 -12.47 18.05
N LYS A 217 -6.05 -13.00 19.14
CA LYS A 217 -4.88 -13.90 19.09
C LYS A 217 -5.15 -15.08 18.16
N GLY A 218 -4.23 -15.32 17.21
CA GLY A 218 -4.37 -16.38 16.20
C GLY A 218 -4.92 -15.90 14.86
N TYR A 219 -5.51 -14.70 14.79
CA TYR A 219 -5.87 -14.10 13.50
C TYR A 219 -4.66 -13.46 12.81
N PRO A 220 -4.66 -13.39 11.47
CA PRO A 220 -3.64 -12.67 10.73
C PRO A 220 -3.63 -11.18 11.10
N VAL A 221 -2.45 -10.56 10.97
CA VAL A 221 -2.32 -9.12 11.10
C VAL A 221 -2.83 -8.44 9.82
N ARG A 222 -3.58 -7.34 9.98
CA ARG A 222 -4.23 -6.61 8.89
C ARG A 222 -3.78 -5.16 8.88
N ARG A 223 -3.74 -4.54 7.71
CA ARG A 223 -3.51 -3.09 7.59
C ARG A 223 -4.79 -2.32 7.94
N ILE A 224 -4.65 -1.24 8.73
CA ILE A 224 -5.71 -0.35 9.15
C ILE A 224 -5.28 1.12 9.02
#